data_e7b7ed4ad3904eeb3e2887309ebc3d82
#
_entry.id   e7b7ed4ad3904eeb3e2887309ebc3d82
#
_cell.length_a   1.000
_cell.length_b   1.000
_cell.length_c   1.000
_cell.angle_alpha   90.00
_cell.angle_beta   90.00
_cell.angle_gamma   90.00
#
_symmetry.space_group_name_H-M   'P 1'
#
loop_
_entity.id
_entity.type
_entity.pdbx_description
1 polymer ?
#
loop_
_entity_poly.entity_id
_entity_poly.type
_entity_poly.pdbx_seq_one_letter_code
_entity_poly.pdbx_strand_id
1 'polypeptide(L)'
;MANDRNTPRRDGLGLRLPVAAAVRLYAGRMVGVNADGNAVPGGSPAAVAIVGIAQEQIDNRDGIAGAQSIDVRRGTFQLKPATAGITLAAYGKRVKATDDESVALVGEDAAAIVAGTVRDVDADGVWVEF
;
A
#
# COMPACT_ATOMS: atom_id res chain seq x y z
N MET A 1 2.46 17.19 34.56
CA MET A 1 2.46 18.49 33.85
C MET A 1 3.10 18.32 32.48
N ALA A 2 2.43 18.82 31.47
CA ALA A 2 2.97 18.77 30.10
C ALA A 2 3.97 19.90 29.88
N ASN A 3 5.02 19.62 29.15
CA ASN A 3 6.03 20.59 28.72
C ASN A 3 6.11 20.65 27.19
N ASP A 4 6.68 21.71 26.68
CA ASP A 4 6.98 21.82 25.27
C ASP A 4 7.90 20.69 24.83
N ARG A 5 7.72 20.29 23.56
CA ARG A 5 8.48 19.17 22.98
C ARG A 5 9.08 19.59 21.64
N ASN A 6 10.34 19.28 21.45
CA ASN A 6 10.98 19.39 20.14
C ASN A 6 10.66 18.16 19.30
N THR A 7 9.56 18.24 18.54
CA THR A 7 9.05 17.09 17.77
C THR A 7 9.71 17.02 16.40
N PRO A 8 10.48 15.96 16.10
CA PRO A 8 11.00 15.74 14.76
C PRO A 8 9.87 15.59 13.74
N ARG A 9 10.13 15.97 12.49
CA ARG A 9 9.13 15.84 11.41
C ARG A 9 9.76 15.25 10.16
N ARG A 10 8.91 14.62 9.35
CA ARG A 10 9.25 14.10 8.03
C ARG A 10 8.23 14.63 7.02
N ASP A 11 8.55 14.58 5.73
CA ASP A 11 7.58 14.91 4.69
C ASP A 11 6.45 13.87 4.56
N GLY A 12 6.69 12.64 5.05
CA GLY A 12 5.68 11.57 5.11
C GLY A 12 5.44 10.86 3.79
N LEU A 13 6.17 11.17 2.73
CA LEU A 13 5.96 10.58 1.40
C LEU A 13 6.75 9.28 1.19
N GLY A 14 7.88 9.11 1.86
CA GLY A 14 8.74 7.93 1.73
C GLY A 14 8.90 7.18 3.02
N LEU A 15 8.97 5.84 2.92
CA LEU A 15 9.22 4.94 4.03
C LEU A 15 10.21 3.87 3.60
N ARG A 16 11.05 3.44 4.54
CA ARG A 16 11.86 2.25 4.34
C ARG A 16 11.41 1.18 5.31
N LEU A 17 11.04 0.00 4.79
CA LEU A 17 10.45 -1.08 5.56
C LEU A 17 11.33 -2.33 5.51
N PRO A 18 11.47 -3.08 6.64
CA PRO A 18 12.05 -4.42 6.60
C PRO A 18 11.12 -5.34 5.81
N VAL A 19 11.69 -6.22 4.99
CA VAL A 19 10.92 -7.16 4.18
C VAL A 19 10.69 -8.45 4.96
N ALA A 20 9.48 -9.00 4.88
CA ALA A 20 9.13 -10.26 5.54
C ALA A 20 9.98 -11.42 5.01
N ALA A 21 10.10 -12.47 5.82
CA ALA A 21 10.77 -13.69 5.42
C ALA A 21 10.07 -14.33 4.22
N ALA A 22 10.86 -14.90 3.31
CA ALA A 22 10.37 -15.66 2.15
C ALA A 22 9.47 -14.85 1.20
N VAL A 23 9.65 -13.53 1.13
CA VAL A 23 8.83 -12.62 0.32
C VAL A 23 9.67 -11.96 -0.76
N ARG A 24 9.10 -11.83 -1.95
CA ARG A 24 9.63 -11.01 -3.04
C ARG A 24 8.65 -9.89 -3.35
N LEU A 25 9.16 -8.67 -3.45
CA LEU A 25 8.39 -7.47 -3.77
C LEU A 25 8.86 -6.92 -5.10
N TYR A 26 7.91 -6.51 -5.94
CA TYR A 26 8.20 -5.96 -7.27
C TYR A 26 7.99 -4.45 -7.29
N ALA A 27 8.85 -3.74 -8.01
CA ALA A 27 8.71 -2.31 -8.21
C ALA A 27 7.34 -1.96 -8.85
N GLY A 28 6.76 -0.85 -8.43
CA GLY A 28 5.50 -0.36 -8.99
C GLY A 28 4.24 -1.04 -8.45
N ARG A 29 4.38 -1.95 -7.51
CA ARG A 29 3.25 -2.69 -6.93
C ARG A 29 2.99 -2.26 -5.49
N MET A 30 1.77 -2.50 -5.02
CA MET A 30 1.38 -2.14 -3.66
C MET A 30 2.13 -2.97 -2.62
N VAL A 31 2.50 -2.31 -1.54
CA VAL A 31 3.18 -2.91 -0.39
C VAL A 31 2.31 -2.71 0.85
N GLY A 32 2.09 -3.80 1.56
CA GLY A 32 1.48 -3.76 2.88
C GLY A 32 2.49 -4.13 3.97
N VAL A 33 2.05 -4.09 5.20
CA VAL A 33 2.80 -4.60 6.35
C VAL A 33 2.00 -5.68 7.06
N ASN A 34 2.71 -6.69 7.57
CA ASN A 34 2.10 -7.72 8.40
C ASN A 34 2.05 -7.30 9.88
N ALA A 35 1.54 -8.18 10.75
CA ALA A 35 1.41 -7.88 12.17
C ALA A 35 2.74 -7.61 12.88
N ASP A 36 3.85 -8.09 12.32
CA ASP A 36 5.21 -7.86 12.86
C ASP A 36 5.85 -6.58 12.29
N GLY A 37 5.16 -5.86 11.42
CA GLY A 37 5.65 -4.64 10.80
C GLY A 37 6.58 -4.87 9.61
N ASN A 38 6.61 -6.07 9.04
CA ASN A 38 7.43 -6.39 7.88
C ASN A 38 6.64 -6.23 6.59
N ALA A 39 7.31 -5.78 5.52
CA ALA A 39 6.70 -5.55 4.23
C ALA A 39 6.28 -6.87 3.58
N VAL A 40 5.05 -6.89 3.07
CA VAL A 40 4.47 -7.98 2.30
C VAL A 40 3.79 -7.40 1.06
N PRO A 41 3.52 -8.21 0.02
CA PRO A 41 2.74 -7.70 -1.12
C PRO A 41 1.38 -7.19 -0.68
N GLY A 42 0.91 -6.09 -1.29
CA GLY A 42 -0.47 -5.65 -1.13
C GLY A 42 -1.42 -6.75 -1.58
N GLY A 43 -2.51 -6.95 -0.86
CA GLY A 43 -3.43 -8.06 -1.13
C GLY A 43 -3.05 -9.38 -0.46
N SER A 44 -1.86 -9.47 0.14
CA SER A 44 -1.49 -10.64 0.95
C SER A 44 -2.46 -10.83 2.11
N PRO A 45 -2.88 -12.06 2.42
CA PRO A 45 -3.71 -12.33 3.60
C PRO A 45 -3.04 -11.93 4.91
N ALA A 46 -1.71 -11.86 4.95
CA ALA A 46 -0.94 -11.45 6.11
C ALA A 46 -0.91 -9.93 6.33
N ALA A 47 -1.27 -9.14 5.33
CA ALA A 47 -1.25 -7.68 5.44
C ALA A 47 -2.30 -7.18 6.43
N VAL A 48 -1.89 -6.31 7.35
CA VAL A 48 -2.80 -5.63 8.29
C VAL A 48 -3.00 -4.16 7.91
N ALA A 49 -2.17 -3.64 7.03
CA ALA A 49 -2.28 -2.28 6.48
C ALA A 49 -1.61 -2.23 5.11
N ILE A 50 -2.06 -1.31 4.25
CA ILE A 50 -1.40 -1.01 2.99
C ILE A 50 -0.67 0.32 3.14
N VAL A 51 0.58 0.39 2.71
CA VAL A 51 1.46 1.53 2.96
C VAL A 51 1.63 2.41 1.73
N GLY A 52 1.88 1.82 0.58
CA GLY A 52 2.14 2.57 -0.65
C GLY A 52 2.66 1.68 -1.77
N ILE A 53 3.49 2.28 -2.63
CA ILE A 53 4.01 1.63 -3.84
C ILE A 53 5.51 1.39 -3.70
N ALA A 54 5.94 0.17 -4.01
CA ALA A 54 7.35 -0.20 -4.01
C ALA A 54 8.12 0.60 -5.06
N GLN A 55 9.25 1.16 -4.66
CA GLN A 55 10.11 1.95 -5.54
C GLN A 55 11.23 1.10 -6.17
N GLU A 56 11.40 -0.12 -5.72
CA GLU A 56 12.44 -1.04 -6.18
C GLU A 56 11.96 -2.48 -6.03
N GLN A 57 12.64 -3.40 -6.69
CA GLN A 57 12.41 -4.83 -6.53
C GLN A 57 13.34 -5.38 -5.46
N ILE A 58 12.78 -6.11 -4.49
CA ILE A 58 13.54 -6.77 -3.43
C ILE A 58 13.15 -8.24 -3.37
N ASP A 59 14.14 -9.11 -3.44
CA ASP A 59 13.97 -10.55 -3.34
C ASP A 59 14.52 -11.06 -2.01
N ASN A 60 13.61 -11.35 -1.08
CA ASN A 60 13.94 -11.93 0.24
C ASN A 60 13.39 -13.34 0.39
N ARG A 61 13.19 -14.07 -0.73
CA ARG A 61 12.60 -15.41 -0.69
C ARG A 61 13.45 -16.41 0.09
N ASP A 62 14.76 -16.23 0.09
CA ASP A 62 15.71 -17.12 0.79
C ASP A 62 16.20 -16.52 2.12
N GLY A 63 15.67 -15.36 2.53
CA GLY A 63 16.11 -14.64 3.72
C GLY A 63 15.10 -14.67 4.86
N ILE A 64 15.60 -14.32 6.04
CA ILE A 64 14.77 -14.10 7.22
C ILE A 64 14.16 -12.71 7.19
N ALA A 65 13.16 -12.46 8.04
CA ALA A 65 12.55 -11.15 8.17
C ALA A 65 13.61 -10.10 8.53
N GLY A 66 13.59 -8.97 7.78
CA GLY A 66 14.50 -7.87 8.00
C GLY A 66 15.89 -8.03 7.37
N ALA A 67 16.20 -9.17 6.73
CA ALA A 67 17.47 -9.35 6.01
C ALA A 67 17.60 -8.35 4.84
N GLN A 68 16.49 -7.98 4.23
CA GLN A 68 16.40 -6.96 3.20
C GLN A 68 15.42 -5.86 3.64
N SER A 69 15.57 -4.67 3.09
CA SER A 69 14.64 -3.56 3.28
C SER A 69 14.22 -3.02 1.93
N ILE A 70 13.06 -2.36 1.88
CA ILE A 70 12.50 -1.80 0.65
C ILE A 70 12.08 -0.36 0.84
N ASP A 71 12.32 0.47 -0.18
CA ASP A 71 11.80 1.83 -0.23
C ASP A 71 10.38 1.80 -0.79
N VAL A 72 9.45 2.40 -0.04
CA VAL A 72 8.03 2.50 -0.39
C VAL A 72 7.64 3.97 -0.40
N ARG A 73 6.84 4.37 -1.37
CA ARG A 73 6.39 5.75 -1.49
C ARG A 73 4.88 5.84 -1.42
N ARG A 74 4.41 6.81 -0.63
CA ARG A 74 3.02 7.25 -0.61
C ARG A 74 2.82 8.33 -1.68
N GLY A 75 1.58 8.57 -2.04
CA GLY A 75 1.21 9.55 -3.05
C GLY A 75 0.02 9.05 -3.85
N THR A 76 -0.21 9.62 -5.01
CA THR A 76 -1.31 9.22 -5.89
C THR A 76 -0.75 8.44 -7.07
N PHE A 77 -1.17 7.19 -7.19
CA PHE A 77 -0.66 6.25 -8.20
C PHE A 77 -1.81 5.60 -8.96
N GLN A 78 -1.54 5.24 -10.22
CA GLN A 78 -2.47 4.52 -11.06
C GLN A 78 -2.38 3.02 -10.79
N LEU A 79 -3.55 2.40 -10.56
CA LEU A 79 -3.69 0.97 -10.32
C LEU A 79 -4.80 0.41 -11.21
N LYS A 80 -4.84 -0.92 -11.32
CA LYS A 80 -5.87 -1.58 -12.11
C LYS A 80 -7.15 -1.74 -11.31
N PRO A 81 -8.33 -1.51 -11.93
CA PRO A 81 -9.58 -1.90 -11.28
C PRO A 81 -9.72 -3.43 -11.30
N ALA A 82 -10.05 -4.01 -10.15
CA ALA A 82 -10.25 -5.46 -10.04
C ALA A 82 -11.56 -5.90 -10.70
N THR A 83 -12.53 -4.99 -10.75
CA THR A 83 -13.86 -5.25 -11.33
C THR A 83 -14.26 -4.12 -12.25
N ALA A 84 -15.12 -4.40 -13.22
CA ALA A 84 -15.75 -3.36 -14.02
C ALA A 84 -16.64 -2.48 -13.12
N GLY A 85 -16.85 -1.23 -13.52
CA GLY A 85 -17.79 -0.34 -12.84
C GLY A 85 -17.17 0.67 -11.89
N ILE A 86 -15.85 0.67 -11.70
CA ILE A 86 -15.19 1.80 -11.02
C ILE A 86 -15.10 2.94 -12.02
N THR A 87 -15.84 3.99 -11.76
CA THR A 87 -15.91 5.19 -12.59
C THR A 87 -15.53 6.42 -11.76
N LEU A 88 -15.48 7.58 -12.39
CA LEU A 88 -15.20 8.83 -11.69
C LEU A 88 -16.27 9.16 -10.62
N ALA A 89 -17.44 8.55 -10.69
CA ALA A 89 -18.45 8.65 -9.62
C ALA A 89 -17.97 8.06 -8.30
N ALA A 90 -16.89 7.24 -8.33
CA ALA A 90 -16.24 6.72 -7.13
C ALA A 90 -15.25 7.71 -6.49
N TYR A 91 -15.09 8.91 -7.02
CA TYR A 91 -14.19 9.91 -6.46
C TYR A 91 -14.41 10.08 -4.97
N GLY A 92 -13.34 10.05 -4.21
CA GLY A 92 -13.37 10.18 -2.75
C GLY A 92 -13.75 8.92 -1.99
N LYS A 93 -14.13 7.84 -2.68
CA LYS A 93 -14.42 6.55 -2.04
C LYS A 93 -13.13 5.78 -1.77
N ARG A 94 -13.18 4.92 -0.75
CA ARG A 94 -12.03 4.11 -0.36
C ARG A 94 -11.98 2.81 -1.13
N VAL A 95 -10.76 2.36 -1.41
CA VAL A 95 -10.48 1.10 -2.09
C VAL A 95 -9.64 0.18 -1.21
N LYS A 96 -9.74 -1.12 -1.50
CA LYS A 96 -8.90 -2.17 -0.92
C LYS A 96 -8.06 -2.81 -2.02
N ALA A 97 -6.92 -3.38 -1.65
CA ALA A 97 -6.12 -4.18 -2.56
C ALA A 97 -6.74 -5.56 -2.73
N THR A 98 -6.98 -5.97 -3.97
CA THR A 98 -7.40 -7.34 -4.28
C THR A 98 -6.20 -8.22 -4.59
N ASP A 99 -5.15 -7.63 -5.13
CA ASP A 99 -3.81 -8.17 -5.26
C ASP A 99 -2.82 -6.99 -5.20
N ASP A 100 -1.56 -7.18 -5.58
CA ASP A 100 -0.55 -6.13 -5.46
C ASP A 100 -0.60 -5.08 -6.59
N GLU A 101 -1.48 -5.22 -7.57
CA GLU A 101 -1.63 -4.24 -8.66
C GLU A 101 -3.08 -3.79 -8.90
N SER A 102 -4.05 -4.41 -8.23
CA SER A 102 -5.47 -4.19 -8.48
C SER A 102 -6.23 -3.78 -7.23
N VAL A 103 -7.24 -2.95 -7.41
CA VAL A 103 -8.06 -2.41 -6.32
C VAL A 103 -9.55 -2.60 -6.61
N ALA A 104 -10.34 -2.70 -5.55
CA ALA A 104 -11.80 -2.71 -5.59
C ALA A 104 -12.34 -1.73 -4.54
N LEU A 105 -13.56 -1.23 -4.75
CA LEU A 105 -14.20 -0.38 -3.74
C LEU A 105 -14.43 -1.17 -2.46
N VAL A 106 -14.17 -0.54 -1.32
CA VAL A 106 -14.43 -1.13 0.00
C VAL A 106 -15.92 -1.39 0.20
N GLY A 107 -16.77 -0.48 -0.29
CA GLY A 107 -18.21 -0.58 -0.09
C GLY A 107 -18.58 -0.55 1.38
N GLU A 108 -19.39 -1.51 1.81
CA GLU A 108 -19.87 -1.64 3.20
C GLU A 108 -19.08 -2.67 4.01
N ASP A 109 -17.96 -3.18 3.47
CA ASP A 109 -17.13 -4.16 4.16
C ASP A 109 -16.33 -3.49 5.28
N ALA A 110 -16.83 -3.57 6.50
CA ALA A 110 -16.19 -2.99 7.67
C ALA A 110 -14.87 -3.67 8.06
N ALA A 111 -14.65 -4.90 7.59
CA ALA A 111 -13.42 -5.65 7.84
C ALA A 111 -12.34 -5.41 6.77
N ALA A 112 -12.66 -4.69 5.71
CA ALA A 112 -11.70 -4.45 4.64
C ALA A 112 -10.54 -3.56 5.12
N ILE A 113 -9.34 -3.90 4.65
CA ILE A 113 -8.15 -3.08 4.87
C ILE A 113 -8.12 -2.03 3.76
N VAL A 114 -8.25 -0.76 4.13
CA VAL A 114 -8.24 0.34 3.17
C VAL A 114 -6.84 0.53 2.63
N ALA A 115 -6.70 0.51 1.30
CA ALA A 115 -5.45 0.82 0.63
C ALA A 115 -5.29 2.32 0.43
N GLY A 116 -6.33 3.00 -0.02
CA GLY A 116 -6.32 4.42 -0.27
C GLY A 116 -7.67 4.94 -0.75
N THR A 117 -7.65 6.13 -1.32
CA THR A 117 -8.85 6.86 -1.74
C THR A 117 -8.77 7.16 -3.23
N VAL A 118 -9.87 6.97 -3.96
CA VAL A 118 -9.96 7.29 -5.39
C VAL A 118 -9.84 8.79 -5.61
N ARG A 119 -8.89 9.21 -6.46
CA ARG A 119 -8.70 10.62 -6.82
C ARG A 119 -8.90 10.90 -8.31
N ASP A 120 -8.87 9.88 -9.15
CA ASP A 120 -9.23 9.99 -10.57
C ASP A 120 -9.52 8.61 -11.12
N VAL A 121 -10.22 8.54 -12.23
CA VAL A 121 -10.45 7.33 -13.00
C VAL A 121 -10.40 7.70 -14.48
N ASP A 122 -9.57 7.05 -15.23
CA ASP A 122 -9.45 7.25 -16.69
C ASP A 122 -9.42 5.91 -17.43
N ALA A 123 -9.15 5.96 -18.72
CA ALA A 123 -9.11 4.75 -19.57
C ALA A 123 -7.99 3.79 -19.18
N ASP A 124 -6.94 4.29 -18.51
CA ASP A 124 -5.77 3.50 -18.14
C ASP A 124 -5.88 2.87 -16.75
N GLY A 125 -6.72 3.40 -15.88
CA GLY A 125 -6.92 2.83 -14.55
C GLY A 125 -7.54 3.76 -13.53
N VAL A 126 -7.33 3.38 -12.26
CA VAL A 126 -7.83 4.09 -11.09
C VAL A 126 -6.66 4.77 -10.39
N TRP A 127 -6.75 6.07 -10.21
CA TRP A 127 -5.75 6.84 -9.46
C TRP A 127 -6.09 6.83 -7.99
N VAL A 128 -5.22 6.26 -7.19
CA VAL A 128 -5.42 6.03 -5.76
C VAL A 128 -4.38 6.81 -4.96
N GLU A 129 -4.85 7.57 -3.99
CA GLU A 129 -4.00 8.27 -3.03
C GLU A 129 -3.83 7.41 -1.78
N PHE A 130 -2.59 7.07 -1.53
CA PHE A 130 -2.17 6.29 -0.36
C PHE A 130 -1.82 7.19 0.82
#